data_6e65fe3314e7d118cc58aea841e035bd
#
_entry.id   6e65fe3314e7d118cc58aea841e035bd
#
_cell.length_a   1.000
_cell.length_b   1.000
_cell.length_c   1.000
_cell.angle_alpha   90.00
_cell.angle_beta   90.00
_cell.angle_gamma   90.00
#
_symmetry.space_group_name_H-M   'P 1'
#
loop_
_entity.id
_entity.type
_entity.pdbx_description
1 polymer ?
#
loop_
_entity_poly.entity_id
_entity_poly.type
_entity_poly.pdbx_seq_one_letter_code
_entity_poly.pdbx_strand_id
1 'polypeptide(L)'
;MPVLSKTVEVSANAASILGIVADFERYPEWNEEIKGLWVLARYDDGRPSQVRLDADYQGMQATFIQAIYYPGENQIQTVLQQGDLFSKQEQLFSVVETGAASLLTVDMDVETTLPVPAPMVKSLAGNVLDHLAENLKQRAEQLGAG
;
A
#
# COMPACT_ATOMS: atom_id res chain seq x y z
N MET A 1 -18.58 6.90 1.12
CA MET A 1 -17.42 6.03 1.34
C MET A 1 -16.60 5.96 0.06
N PRO A 2 -15.46 6.66 -0.02
CA PRO A 2 -14.67 6.58 -1.25
C PRO A 2 -13.93 5.25 -1.31
N VAL A 3 -14.35 4.41 -2.22
CA VAL A 3 -13.59 3.24 -2.64
C VAL A 3 -12.90 3.63 -3.94
N LEU A 4 -11.58 3.59 -3.94
CA LEU A 4 -10.76 3.97 -5.08
C LEU A 4 -9.99 2.76 -5.57
N SER A 5 -9.71 2.71 -6.86
CA SER A 5 -8.95 1.62 -7.46
C SER A 5 -8.01 2.17 -8.52
N LYS A 6 -6.79 1.64 -8.55
CA LYS A 6 -5.79 2.00 -9.55
C LYS A 6 -5.16 0.72 -10.07
N THR A 7 -5.13 0.56 -11.40
CA THR A 7 -4.46 -0.56 -12.05
C THR A 7 -3.32 -0.03 -12.90
N VAL A 8 -2.14 -0.62 -12.76
CA VAL A 8 -0.97 -0.29 -13.58
C VAL A 8 -0.37 -1.56 -14.16
N GLU A 9 0.15 -1.47 -15.38
CA GLU A 9 0.92 -2.54 -15.97
C GLU A 9 2.37 -2.42 -15.52
N VAL A 10 2.93 -3.51 -15.02
CA VAL A 10 4.30 -3.54 -14.48
C VAL A 10 5.10 -4.59 -15.25
N SER A 11 6.27 -4.19 -15.74
CA SER A 11 7.17 -5.09 -16.47
C SER A 11 7.96 -5.95 -15.48
N ALA A 12 7.25 -6.82 -14.76
CA ALA A 12 7.80 -7.75 -13.78
C ALA A 12 6.81 -8.89 -13.55
N ASN A 13 7.28 -9.99 -12.97
CA ASN A 13 6.40 -11.10 -12.64
C ASN A 13 5.67 -10.83 -11.30
N ALA A 14 4.63 -11.63 -11.03
CA ALA A 14 3.83 -11.45 -9.83
C ALA A 14 4.66 -11.63 -8.55
N ALA A 15 5.55 -12.62 -8.52
CA ALA A 15 6.38 -12.89 -7.34
C ALA A 15 7.26 -11.70 -6.98
N SER A 16 7.84 -11.02 -7.98
CA SER A 16 8.68 -9.84 -7.77
C SER A 16 7.86 -8.68 -7.18
N ILE A 17 6.68 -8.43 -7.74
CA ILE A 17 5.80 -7.35 -7.27
C ILE A 17 5.34 -7.62 -5.84
N LEU A 18 4.86 -8.83 -5.59
CA LEU A 18 4.37 -9.22 -4.27
C LEU A 18 5.50 -9.22 -3.23
N GLY A 19 6.72 -9.57 -3.63
CA GLY A 19 7.88 -9.48 -2.76
C GLY A 19 8.17 -8.07 -2.29
N ILE A 20 7.96 -7.07 -3.16
CA ILE A 20 8.14 -5.66 -2.79
C ILE A 20 7.02 -5.21 -1.85
N VAL A 21 5.76 -5.57 -2.15
CA VAL A 21 4.62 -5.22 -1.30
C VAL A 21 4.75 -5.86 0.08
N ALA A 22 5.24 -7.08 0.16
CA ALA A 22 5.39 -7.81 1.42
C ALA A 22 6.60 -7.37 2.24
N ASP A 23 7.58 -6.72 1.63
CA ASP A 23 8.78 -6.25 2.31
C ASP A 23 8.54 -4.86 2.90
N PHE A 24 7.72 -4.81 3.93
CA PHE A 24 7.21 -3.57 4.51
C PHE A 24 8.33 -2.68 5.05
N GLU A 25 9.36 -3.26 5.64
CA GLU A 25 10.44 -2.48 6.27
C GLU A 25 11.26 -1.66 5.26
N ARG A 26 11.17 -2.00 3.98
CA ARG A 26 11.88 -1.29 2.92
C ARG A 26 11.03 -0.24 2.20
N TYR A 27 9.79 -0.03 2.59
CA TYR A 27 8.92 0.95 1.96
C TYR A 27 9.55 2.35 1.87
N PRO A 28 10.24 2.86 2.89
CA PRO A 28 10.87 4.18 2.77
C PRO A 28 11.90 4.30 1.66
N GLU A 29 12.45 3.17 1.18
CA GLU A 29 13.43 3.19 0.09
C GLU A 29 12.83 3.59 -1.25
N TRP A 30 11.53 3.35 -1.44
CA TRP A 30 10.88 3.60 -2.73
C TRP A 30 9.61 4.45 -2.63
N ASN A 31 9.13 4.76 -1.43
CA ASN A 31 7.95 5.58 -1.23
C ASN A 31 8.30 6.73 -0.28
N GLU A 32 8.43 7.94 -0.85
CA GLU A 32 8.84 9.13 -0.10
C GLU A 32 7.84 9.54 0.98
N GLU A 33 6.59 9.16 0.83
CA GLU A 33 5.55 9.49 1.81
C GLU A 33 5.67 8.66 3.09
N ILE A 34 6.33 7.51 3.03
CA ILE A 34 6.56 6.66 4.19
C ILE A 34 7.92 7.00 4.80
N LYS A 35 7.92 7.55 6.00
CA LYS A 35 9.14 7.99 6.69
C LYS A 35 9.77 6.90 7.52
N GLY A 36 8.99 5.93 7.96
CA GLY A 36 9.47 4.76 8.68
C GLY A 36 8.40 3.69 8.72
N LEU A 37 8.82 2.45 8.77
CA LEU A 37 7.90 1.33 8.88
C LEU A 37 8.55 0.23 9.70
N TRP A 38 7.80 -0.30 10.67
CA TRP A 38 8.27 -1.32 11.61
C TRP A 38 7.30 -2.47 11.65
N VAL A 39 7.82 -3.70 11.62
CA VAL A 39 7.02 -4.91 11.79
C VAL A 39 6.87 -5.15 13.29
N LEU A 40 5.63 -5.09 13.79
CA LEU A 40 5.33 -5.25 15.20
C LEU A 40 5.06 -6.69 15.58
N ALA A 41 4.52 -7.48 14.64
CA ALA A 41 4.19 -8.89 14.87
C ALA A 41 4.27 -9.64 13.55
N ARG A 42 4.45 -10.97 13.67
CA ARG A 42 4.52 -11.87 12.51
C ARG A 42 3.65 -13.09 12.76
N TYR A 43 3.14 -13.66 11.66
CA TYR A 43 2.49 -14.98 11.70
C TYR A 43 3.53 -16.07 11.94
N ASP A 44 3.06 -17.28 12.23
CA ASP A 44 3.94 -18.42 12.49
C ASP A 44 4.88 -18.74 11.32
N ASP A 45 4.48 -18.40 10.09
CA ASP A 45 5.30 -18.61 8.90
C ASP A 45 6.34 -17.50 8.67
N GLY A 46 6.40 -16.51 9.56
CA GLY A 46 7.35 -15.40 9.48
C GLY A 46 6.87 -14.19 8.72
N ARG A 47 5.70 -14.25 8.06
CA ARG A 47 5.17 -13.09 7.33
C ARG A 47 4.63 -12.03 8.29
N PRO A 48 4.82 -10.74 7.99
CA PRO A 48 4.29 -9.68 8.83
C PRO A 48 2.78 -9.79 9.01
N SER A 49 2.32 -9.66 10.27
CA SER A 49 0.90 -9.66 10.61
C SER A 49 0.42 -8.31 11.12
N GLN A 50 1.34 -7.48 11.60
CA GLN A 50 1.03 -6.14 12.09
C GLN A 50 2.23 -5.24 11.88
N VAL A 51 1.98 -4.05 11.37
CA VAL A 51 3.03 -3.06 11.12
C VAL A 51 2.62 -1.70 11.67
N ARG A 52 3.62 -0.90 12.03
CA ARG A 52 3.45 0.53 12.32
C ARG A 52 4.16 1.30 11.22
N LEU A 53 3.50 2.31 10.70
CA LEU A 53 4.14 3.21 9.76
C LEU A 53 3.93 4.67 10.12
N ASP A 54 4.96 5.47 9.88
CA ASP A 54 4.90 6.92 9.98
C ASP A 54 4.92 7.46 8.56
N ALA A 55 3.95 8.32 8.24
CA ALA A 55 3.78 8.88 6.90
C ALA A 55 3.75 10.39 6.95
N ASP A 56 4.12 11.01 5.82
CA ASP A 56 3.98 12.45 5.62
C ASP A 56 3.36 12.65 4.24
N TYR A 57 2.11 13.07 4.23
CA TYR A 57 1.35 13.34 3.01
C TYR A 57 1.30 14.84 2.77
N GLN A 58 2.35 15.38 2.12
CA GLN A 58 2.43 16.81 1.79
C GLN A 58 2.32 17.71 3.04
N GLY A 59 3.07 17.37 4.08
CA GLY A 59 3.08 18.10 5.34
C GLY A 59 2.13 17.59 6.40
N MET A 60 1.21 16.69 6.05
CA MET A 60 0.33 16.05 7.01
C MET A 60 0.99 14.78 7.53
N GLN A 61 1.52 14.85 8.74
CA GLN A 61 2.16 13.72 9.38
C GLN A 61 1.12 12.84 10.07
N ALA A 62 1.28 11.54 9.94
CA ALA A 62 0.37 10.59 10.54
C ALA A 62 1.09 9.30 10.89
N THR A 63 0.62 8.64 11.94
CA THR A 63 1.09 7.32 12.35
C THR A 63 -0.08 6.34 12.25
N PHE A 64 0.20 5.18 11.67
CA PHE A 64 -0.80 4.13 11.50
C PHE A 64 -0.28 2.81 12.03
N ILE A 65 -1.18 2.01 12.60
CA ILE A 65 -0.95 0.60 12.89
C ILE A 65 -1.92 -0.19 12.04
N GLN A 66 -1.40 -1.12 11.24
CA GLN A 66 -2.19 -1.90 10.30
C GLN A 66 -1.99 -3.38 10.53
N ALA A 67 -3.08 -4.16 10.41
CA ALA A 67 -3.02 -5.60 10.30
C ALA A 67 -2.79 -5.98 8.83
N ILE A 68 -2.06 -7.07 8.61
CA ILE A 68 -1.73 -7.55 7.28
C ILE A 68 -2.36 -8.93 7.08
N TYR A 69 -3.06 -9.10 5.96
CA TYR A 69 -3.69 -10.36 5.58
C TYR A 69 -3.25 -10.76 4.19
N TYR A 70 -3.31 -12.06 3.91
CA TYR A 70 -2.91 -12.64 2.63
C TYR A 70 -4.08 -13.47 2.11
N PRO A 71 -5.16 -12.82 1.59
CA PRO A 71 -6.41 -13.52 1.28
C PRO A 71 -6.32 -14.46 0.08
N GLY A 72 -5.37 -14.23 -0.83
CA GLY A 72 -5.15 -15.08 -1.98
C GLY A 72 -3.67 -15.23 -2.28
N GLU A 73 -3.32 -16.11 -3.20
CA GLU A 73 -1.91 -16.36 -3.55
C GLU A 73 -1.20 -15.09 -4.04
N ASN A 74 -1.90 -14.27 -4.80
CA ASN A 74 -1.35 -13.06 -5.38
C ASN A 74 -2.02 -11.81 -4.82
N GLN A 75 -2.37 -11.85 -3.54
CA GLN A 75 -3.04 -10.73 -2.86
C GLN A 75 -2.43 -10.47 -1.49
N ILE A 76 -2.31 -9.19 -1.15
CA ILE A 76 -1.91 -8.74 0.18
C ILE A 76 -2.87 -7.63 0.57
N GLN A 77 -3.40 -7.70 1.80
CA GLN A 77 -4.36 -6.74 2.30
C GLN A 77 -3.83 -6.08 3.57
N THR A 78 -3.97 -4.77 3.66
CA THR A 78 -3.68 -4.02 4.88
C THR A 78 -4.98 -3.42 5.42
N VAL A 79 -5.16 -3.50 6.74
CA VAL A 79 -6.37 -3.00 7.41
C VAL A 79 -5.94 -2.15 8.61
N LEU A 80 -6.40 -0.90 8.63
CA LEU A 80 -6.10 0.03 9.71
C LEU A 80 -6.68 -0.48 11.03
N GLN A 81 -5.83 -0.54 12.06
CA GLN A 81 -6.24 -0.85 13.43
C GLN A 81 -6.25 0.40 14.30
N GLN A 82 -5.32 1.32 14.06
CA GLN A 82 -5.23 2.58 14.81
C GLN A 82 -4.53 3.60 13.92
N GLY A 83 -5.02 4.83 13.89
CA GLY A 83 -4.40 5.88 13.08
C GLY A 83 -4.92 7.26 13.38
N ASP A 84 -4.19 8.26 12.88
CA ASP A 84 -4.42 9.67 13.18
C ASP A 84 -5.39 10.35 12.22
N LEU A 85 -5.28 10.08 10.91
CA LEU A 85 -6.04 10.78 9.87
C LEU A 85 -7.31 10.07 9.47
N PHE A 86 -7.33 8.77 9.57
CA PHE A 86 -8.42 7.94 9.07
C PHE A 86 -9.04 7.13 10.20
N SER A 87 -10.35 6.97 10.16
CA SER A 87 -11.08 6.03 11.01
C SER A 87 -11.16 4.65 10.36
N LYS A 88 -10.98 4.61 9.03
CA LYS A 88 -10.92 3.37 8.27
C LYS A 88 -9.90 3.54 7.14
N GLN A 89 -9.07 2.55 6.93
CA GLN A 89 -8.18 2.47 5.79
C GLN A 89 -7.92 1.01 5.49
N GLU A 90 -8.37 0.56 4.32
CA GLU A 90 -8.11 -0.79 3.84
C GLU A 90 -7.52 -0.70 2.46
N GLN A 91 -6.47 -1.47 2.20
CA GLN A 91 -5.83 -1.55 0.90
C GLN A 91 -5.71 -3.01 0.50
N LEU A 92 -6.05 -3.32 -0.73
CA LEU A 92 -5.87 -4.67 -1.28
C LEU A 92 -4.99 -4.57 -2.52
N PHE A 93 -3.86 -5.24 -2.47
CA PHE A 93 -2.92 -5.35 -3.59
C PHE A 93 -3.18 -6.69 -4.28
N SER A 94 -3.50 -6.64 -5.57
CA SER A 94 -3.78 -7.84 -6.37
C SER A 94 -2.91 -7.81 -7.62
N VAL A 95 -2.31 -8.95 -7.96
CA VAL A 95 -1.42 -9.04 -9.14
C VAL A 95 -1.89 -10.18 -10.03
N VAL A 96 -2.02 -9.89 -11.33
CA VAL A 96 -2.36 -10.87 -12.36
C VAL A 96 -1.29 -10.83 -13.44
N GLU A 97 -0.63 -11.97 -13.69
CA GLU A 97 0.36 -12.06 -14.77
C GLU A 97 -0.33 -12.09 -16.13
N THR A 98 0.22 -11.35 -17.08
CA THR A 98 -0.31 -11.25 -18.46
C THR A 98 0.78 -11.54 -19.49
N GLY A 99 1.61 -12.57 -19.23
CA GLY A 99 2.76 -12.92 -20.07
C GLY A 99 4.05 -12.36 -19.48
N ALA A 100 4.74 -11.48 -20.20
CA ALA A 100 6.01 -10.90 -19.73
C ALA A 100 5.81 -9.79 -18.69
N ALA A 101 4.57 -9.34 -18.51
CA ALA A 101 4.22 -8.27 -17.58
C ALA A 101 3.15 -8.75 -16.61
N SER A 102 2.75 -7.87 -15.69
CA SER A 102 1.67 -8.14 -14.74
C SER A 102 0.81 -6.90 -14.60
N LEU A 103 -0.45 -7.09 -14.23
CA LEU A 103 -1.34 -6.01 -13.84
C LEU A 103 -1.40 -5.97 -12.31
N LEU A 104 -0.97 -4.84 -11.76
CA LEU A 104 -1.09 -4.58 -10.33
C LEU A 104 -2.31 -3.70 -10.12
N THR A 105 -3.25 -4.17 -9.31
CA THR A 105 -4.41 -3.39 -8.90
C THR A 105 -4.30 -3.10 -7.41
N VAL A 106 -4.46 -1.84 -7.04
CA VAL A 106 -4.55 -1.43 -5.64
C VAL A 106 -5.93 -0.85 -5.42
N ASP A 107 -6.70 -1.51 -4.56
CA ASP A 107 -8.01 -1.03 -4.13
C ASP A 107 -7.84 -0.39 -2.76
N MET A 108 -8.46 0.78 -2.57
CA MET A 108 -8.35 1.54 -1.32
C MET A 108 -9.72 2.00 -0.87
N ASP A 109 -10.04 1.71 0.39
CA ASP A 109 -11.28 2.16 1.04
C ASP A 109 -10.88 2.96 2.28
N VAL A 110 -11.24 4.24 2.31
CA VAL A 110 -10.86 5.13 3.41
C VAL A 110 -12.05 5.92 3.94
N GLU A 111 -12.03 6.18 5.26
CA GLU A 111 -12.94 7.08 5.94
C GLU A 111 -12.14 7.93 6.91
N THR A 112 -12.55 9.16 7.11
CA THR A 112 -11.89 10.05 8.05
C THR A 112 -12.91 10.63 9.03
N THR A 113 -12.43 10.95 10.24
CA THR A 113 -13.20 11.67 11.23
C THR A 113 -12.96 13.19 11.18
N LEU A 114 -12.07 13.64 10.29
CA LEU A 114 -11.78 15.06 10.15
C LEU A 114 -12.98 15.77 9.53
N PRO A 115 -13.29 17.01 9.98
CA PRO A 115 -14.42 17.77 9.46
C PRO A 115 -14.07 18.44 8.12
N VAL A 116 -13.76 17.62 7.12
CA VAL A 116 -13.40 18.08 5.78
C VAL A 116 -14.42 17.56 4.77
N PRO A 117 -14.66 18.30 3.67
CA PRO A 117 -15.59 17.85 2.62
C PRO A 117 -15.15 16.52 2.01
N ALA A 118 -16.12 15.67 1.67
CA ALA A 118 -15.86 14.38 1.03
C ALA A 118 -14.97 14.48 -0.22
N PRO A 119 -15.13 15.48 -1.11
CA PRO A 119 -14.23 15.62 -2.26
C PRO A 119 -12.77 15.84 -1.89
N MET A 120 -12.48 16.49 -0.76
CA MET A 120 -11.10 16.66 -0.30
C MET A 120 -10.50 15.34 0.18
N VAL A 121 -11.28 14.53 0.88
CA VAL A 121 -10.85 13.18 1.31
C VAL A 121 -10.54 12.33 0.10
N LYS A 122 -11.42 12.34 -0.89
CA LYS A 122 -11.24 11.58 -2.13
C LYS A 122 -10.00 12.02 -2.88
N SER A 123 -9.75 13.33 -2.96
CA SER A 123 -8.57 13.88 -3.62
C SER A 123 -7.28 13.45 -2.92
N LEU A 124 -7.23 13.55 -1.59
CA LEU A 124 -6.06 13.12 -0.83
C LEU A 124 -5.81 11.63 -1.00
N ALA A 125 -6.84 10.81 -0.84
CA ALA A 125 -6.73 9.36 -0.99
C ALA A 125 -6.32 8.98 -2.39
N GLY A 126 -6.85 9.65 -3.41
CA GLY A 126 -6.48 9.43 -4.80
C GLY A 126 -5.01 9.73 -5.07
N ASN A 127 -4.48 10.82 -4.52
CA ASN A 127 -3.07 11.17 -4.66
C ASN A 127 -2.17 10.13 -3.99
N VAL A 128 -2.52 9.68 -2.79
CA VAL A 128 -1.77 8.64 -2.08
C VAL A 128 -1.77 7.35 -2.90
N LEU A 129 -2.93 6.97 -3.44
CA LEU A 129 -3.07 5.77 -4.25
C LEU A 129 -2.24 5.85 -5.53
N ASP A 130 -2.29 6.98 -6.24
CA ASP A 130 -1.52 7.18 -7.46
C ASP A 130 -0.02 7.09 -7.20
N HIS A 131 0.47 7.74 -6.16
CA HIS A 131 1.88 7.71 -5.79
C HIS A 131 2.32 6.30 -5.41
N LEU A 132 1.49 5.59 -4.64
CA LEU A 132 1.78 4.23 -4.22
C LEU A 132 1.91 3.30 -5.43
N ALA A 133 0.94 3.33 -6.33
CA ALA A 133 0.94 2.46 -7.51
C ALA A 133 2.12 2.76 -8.43
N GLU A 134 2.39 4.03 -8.70
CA GLU A 134 3.49 4.44 -9.57
C GLU A 134 4.86 4.12 -8.95
N ASN A 135 5.02 4.35 -7.66
CA ASN A 135 6.27 4.06 -6.97
C ASN A 135 6.54 2.55 -6.93
N LEU A 136 5.50 1.74 -6.71
CA LEU A 136 5.61 0.29 -6.78
C LEU A 136 6.03 -0.18 -8.17
N LYS A 137 5.39 0.37 -9.22
CA LYS A 137 5.73 0.05 -10.60
C LYS A 137 7.20 0.36 -10.89
N GLN A 138 7.65 1.56 -10.54
CA GLN A 138 9.03 1.97 -10.77
C GLN A 138 10.02 1.07 -10.03
N ARG A 139 9.73 0.77 -8.76
CA ARG A 139 10.61 -0.09 -7.94
C ARG A 139 10.71 -1.49 -8.53
N ALA A 140 9.56 -2.08 -8.92
CA ALA A 140 9.53 -3.42 -9.49
C ALA A 140 10.30 -3.49 -10.80
N GLU A 141 10.13 -2.48 -11.67
CA GLU A 141 10.80 -2.43 -12.95
C GLU A 141 12.31 -2.21 -12.80
N GLN A 142 12.72 -1.38 -11.83
CA GLN A 142 14.14 -1.17 -11.54
C GLN A 142 14.82 -2.46 -11.06
N LEU A 143 14.18 -3.18 -10.14
CA LEU A 143 14.74 -4.43 -9.63
C LEU A 143 14.71 -5.55 -10.66
N GLY A 144 13.68 -5.57 -11.50
CA GLY A 144 13.56 -6.56 -12.56
C GLY A 144 14.52 -6.34 -13.73
N ALA A 145 14.95 -5.09 -13.95
CA ALA A 145 15.88 -4.74 -15.01
C ALA A 145 17.34 -5.03 -14.64
N GLY A 146 17.59 -5.22 -13.36
CA GLY A 146 18.93 -5.53 -12.85
C GLY A 146 19.12 -7.02 -12.62
#